data_66375a2d0f1d4431dd8c7b2466c34ff8
#
_entry.id   66375a2d0f1d4431dd8c7b2466c34ff8
#
_cell.length_a   1.000
_cell.length_b   1.000
_cell.length_c   1.000
_cell.angle_alpha   90.00
_cell.angle_beta   90.00
_cell.angle_gamma   90.00
#
_symmetry.space_group_name_H-M   'P 1'
#
loop_
_entity.id
_entity.type
_entity.pdbx_description
1 polymer ?
#
loop_
_entity_poly.entity_id
_entity_poly.type
_entity_poly.pdbx_seq_one_letter_code
_entity_poly.pdbx_strand_id
1 'polypeptide(L)'
;MAINSRTKGANFEREIGNLLVEQLGLTQPVKRILEQTRTKELPDLKLGRWCLECKRYGDGAEPSQDWWDQVLAATGEGEFPALIYKFNRRPIKVRILAATLIPELDFSSMTIDLMWEDFVEILRYLFQVDIEQHESSFQV
;
A
#
# COMPACT_ATOMS: atom_id res chain seq x y z
N MET A 1 3.98 -15.23 25.09
CA MET A 1 2.59 -14.94 24.70
C MET A 1 2.56 -14.52 23.22
N ALA A 2 1.73 -15.18 22.46
CA ALA A 2 1.59 -14.85 21.05
C ALA A 2 0.81 -13.53 20.89
N ILE A 3 1.35 -12.63 20.05
CA ILE A 3 0.67 -11.41 19.72
C ILE A 3 -0.48 -11.76 18.77
N ASN A 4 -1.65 -11.23 19.03
CA ASN A 4 -2.80 -11.41 18.17
C ASN A 4 -2.47 -10.83 16.79
N SER A 5 -2.47 -11.67 15.75
CA SER A 5 -2.11 -11.25 14.40
C SER A 5 -3.05 -10.17 13.86
N ARG A 6 -4.32 -10.19 14.26
CA ARG A 6 -5.29 -9.17 13.86
C ARG A 6 -4.91 -7.79 14.41
N THR A 7 -4.54 -7.74 15.69
CA THR A 7 -4.08 -6.50 16.33
C THR A 7 -2.79 -6.00 15.69
N LYS A 8 -1.86 -6.92 15.42
CA LYS A 8 -0.59 -6.60 14.79
C LYS A 8 -0.81 -6.00 13.39
N GLY A 9 -1.74 -6.57 12.63
CA GLY A 9 -2.08 -6.07 11.30
C GLY A 9 -2.70 -4.69 11.34
N ALA A 10 -3.67 -4.47 12.24
CA ALA A 10 -4.34 -3.18 12.37
C ALA A 10 -3.36 -2.08 12.82
N ASN A 11 -2.43 -2.43 13.71
CA ASN A 11 -1.41 -1.47 14.15
C ASN A 11 -0.47 -1.09 13.01
N PHE A 12 -0.11 -2.06 12.17
CA PHE A 12 0.76 -1.80 11.04
C PHE A 12 0.07 -0.91 10.00
N GLU A 13 -1.20 -1.16 9.70
CA GLU A 13 -1.97 -0.30 8.80
C GLU A 13 -1.97 1.15 9.29
N ARG A 14 -2.20 1.33 10.60
CA ARG A 14 -2.20 2.66 11.21
C ARG A 14 -0.82 3.32 11.13
N GLU A 15 0.22 2.54 11.38
CA GLU A 15 1.60 3.02 11.27
C GLU A 15 1.89 3.52 9.86
N ILE A 16 1.52 2.74 8.84
CA ILE A 16 1.75 3.11 7.45
C ILE A 16 0.96 4.37 7.09
N GLY A 17 -0.30 4.43 7.49
CA GLY A 17 -1.10 5.62 7.24
C GLY A 17 -0.48 6.87 7.83
N ASN A 18 0.02 6.77 9.07
CA ASN A 18 0.66 7.91 9.75
C ASN A 18 1.98 8.30 9.08
N LEU A 19 2.77 7.31 8.64
CA LEU A 19 4.01 7.59 7.93
C LEU A 19 3.75 8.33 6.62
N LEU A 20 2.72 7.95 5.89
CA LEU A 20 2.37 8.62 4.64
C LEU A 20 1.99 10.08 4.90
N VAL A 21 1.15 10.32 5.91
CA VAL A 21 0.77 11.68 6.28
C VAL A 21 2.00 12.52 6.62
N GLU A 22 2.85 11.99 7.47
CA GLU A 22 4.04 12.70 7.92
C GLU A 22 5.02 12.96 6.78
N GLN A 23 5.35 11.91 6.02
CA GLN A 23 6.45 12.00 5.05
C GLN A 23 6.04 12.64 3.72
N LEU A 24 4.75 12.62 3.38
CA LEU A 24 4.25 13.33 2.20
C LEU A 24 3.69 14.70 2.53
N GLY A 25 3.64 15.06 3.81
CA GLY A 25 3.11 16.35 4.24
C GLY A 25 1.62 16.50 3.97
N LEU A 26 0.85 15.42 4.16
CA LEU A 26 -0.58 15.44 3.91
C LEU A 26 -1.32 16.18 5.02
N THR A 27 -2.41 16.84 4.66
CA THR A 27 -3.32 17.44 5.63
C THR A 27 -4.46 16.52 5.98
N GLN A 28 -4.74 15.52 5.13
CA GLN A 28 -5.82 14.59 5.32
C GLN A 28 -5.28 13.21 5.69
N PRO A 29 -5.95 12.49 6.60
CA PRO A 29 -5.46 11.20 7.05
C PRO A 29 -5.56 10.14 5.95
N VAL A 30 -4.66 9.15 6.02
CA VAL A 30 -4.74 7.93 5.22
C VAL A 30 -5.23 6.86 6.16
N LYS A 31 -6.48 6.48 6.03
CA LYS A 31 -7.15 5.60 6.96
C LYS A 31 -7.57 4.29 6.29
N ARG A 32 -7.76 3.29 7.13
CA ARG A 32 -8.32 2.02 6.74
C ARG A 32 -9.68 2.23 6.08
N ILE A 33 -9.92 1.52 4.99
CA ILE A 33 -11.21 1.54 4.32
C ILE A 33 -12.18 0.69 5.14
N LEU A 34 -13.26 1.31 5.60
CA LEU A 34 -14.33 0.64 6.30
C LEU A 34 -15.55 0.59 5.40
N GLU A 35 -16.03 -0.62 5.12
CA GLU A 35 -17.17 -0.83 4.27
C GLU A 35 -18.17 -1.71 4.97
N GLN A 36 -19.42 -1.26 5.05
CA GLN A 36 -20.45 -2.02 5.73
C GLN A 36 -21.00 -3.15 4.86
N THR A 37 -21.06 -2.91 3.55
CA THR A 37 -21.50 -3.95 2.61
C THR A 37 -20.34 -4.27 1.69
N ARG A 38 -19.71 -5.37 1.97
CA ARG A 38 -18.51 -5.76 1.22
C ARG A 38 -18.86 -6.91 0.31
N THR A 39 -18.97 -6.64 -0.98
CA THR A 39 -19.26 -7.65 -1.99
C THR A 39 -18.03 -8.10 -2.74
N LYS A 40 -16.89 -7.43 -2.53
CA LYS A 40 -15.62 -7.77 -3.14
C LYS A 40 -14.50 -7.33 -2.21
N GLU A 41 -13.30 -7.80 -2.50
CA GLU A 41 -12.13 -7.42 -1.72
C GLU A 41 -11.79 -5.95 -1.95
N LEU A 42 -11.40 -5.27 -0.88
CA LEU A 42 -10.98 -3.89 -0.90
C LEU A 42 -9.57 -3.79 -0.34
N PRO A 43 -8.78 -2.80 -0.79
CA PRO A 43 -7.44 -2.61 -0.21
C PRO A 43 -7.54 -2.11 1.23
N ASP A 44 -6.46 -2.33 2.00
CA ASP A 44 -6.40 -1.85 3.38
C ASP A 44 -6.44 -0.33 3.44
N LEU A 45 -5.65 0.33 2.59
CA LEU A 45 -5.56 1.77 2.53
C LEU A 45 -5.63 2.22 1.08
N LYS A 46 -6.01 3.48 0.87
CA LYS A 46 -5.97 4.10 -0.47
C LYS A 46 -5.32 5.46 -0.42
N LEU A 47 -4.55 5.76 -1.46
CA LEU A 47 -3.97 7.07 -1.67
C LEU A 47 -4.12 7.38 -3.17
N GLY A 48 -5.15 8.15 -3.53
CA GLY A 48 -5.46 8.37 -4.93
C GLY A 48 -5.74 7.05 -5.64
N ARG A 49 -5.01 6.78 -6.72
CA ARG A 49 -5.15 5.53 -7.48
C ARG A 49 -4.40 4.35 -6.86
N TRP A 50 -3.60 4.60 -5.81
CA TRP A 50 -2.83 3.54 -5.18
C TRP A 50 -3.69 2.72 -4.23
N CYS A 51 -3.66 1.40 -4.42
CA CYS A 51 -4.31 0.43 -3.54
C CYS A 51 -3.22 -0.22 -2.69
N LEU A 52 -3.26 0.03 -1.40
CA LEU A 52 -2.19 -0.36 -0.49
C LEU A 52 -2.67 -1.50 0.41
N GLU A 53 -1.98 -2.63 0.32
CA GLU A 53 -2.21 -3.76 1.21
C GLU A 53 -1.05 -3.84 2.18
N CYS A 54 -1.35 -3.96 3.48
CA CYS A 54 -0.33 -3.94 4.52
C CYS A 54 -0.24 -5.30 5.20
N LYS A 55 0.96 -5.88 5.24
CA LYS A 55 1.20 -7.18 5.86
C LYS A 55 2.36 -7.12 6.84
N ARG A 56 2.08 -7.43 8.10
CA ARG A 56 3.07 -7.47 9.17
C ARG A 56 3.15 -8.88 9.72
N TYR A 57 4.30 -9.51 9.55
CA TYR A 57 4.48 -10.90 9.95
C TYR A 57 5.65 -11.06 10.92
N GLY A 58 5.79 -12.29 11.44
CA GLY A 58 6.86 -12.63 12.34
C GLY A 58 8.19 -12.78 11.60
N ASP A 59 8.80 -13.96 11.72
CA ASP A 59 10.09 -14.20 11.09
C ASP A 59 9.90 -14.52 9.61
N GLY A 60 10.87 -14.10 8.80
CA GLY A 60 10.83 -14.31 7.36
C GLY A 60 11.54 -13.18 6.64
N ALA A 61 11.47 -13.21 5.32
CA ALA A 61 12.10 -12.20 4.48
C ALA A 61 11.29 -11.90 3.23
N GLU A 62 10.61 -12.89 2.69
CA GLU A 62 9.91 -12.75 1.42
C GLU A 62 8.41 -12.92 1.62
N PRO A 63 7.59 -12.03 1.06
CA PRO A 63 6.14 -12.18 1.15
C PRO A 63 5.68 -13.37 0.29
N SER A 64 4.58 -13.98 0.70
CA SER A 64 4.01 -15.08 -0.05
C SER A 64 3.35 -14.57 -1.34
N GLN A 65 3.26 -15.46 -2.33
CA GLN A 65 2.56 -15.13 -3.57
C GLN A 65 1.08 -14.81 -3.30
N ASP A 66 0.49 -15.47 -2.30
CA ASP A 66 -0.92 -15.25 -1.96
C ASP A 66 -1.18 -13.80 -1.53
N TRP A 67 -0.22 -13.18 -0.84
CA TRP A 67 -0.37 -11.77 -0.44
C TRP A 67 -0.40 -10.86 -1.66
N TRP A 68 0.47 -11.13 -2.62
CA TRP A 68 0.52 -10.34 -3.84
C TRP A 68 -0.76 -10.53 -4.67
N ASP A 69 -1.22 -11.78 -4.76
CA ASP A 69 -2.47 -12.09 -5.46
C ASP A 69 -3.65 -11.36 -4.82
N GLN A 70 -3.65 -11.26 -3.48
CA GLN A 70 -4.67 -10.53 -2.74
C GLN A 70 -4.68 -9.03 -3.11
N VAL A 71 -3.50 -8.45 -3.21
CA VAL A 71 -3.38 -7.03 -3.63
C VAL A 71 -3.94 -6.85 -5.03
N LEU A 72 -3.56 -7.73 -5.95
CA LEU A 72 -4.04 -7.64 -7.33
C LEU A 72 -5.56 -7.77 -7.40
N ALA A 73 -6.14 -8.66 -6.59
CA ALA A 73 -7.57 -8.86 -6.56
C ALA A 73 -8.31 -7.63 -6.03
N ALA A 74 -7.67 -6.86 -5.15
CA ALA A 74 -8.27 -5.66 -4.57
C ALA A 74 -8.02 -4.41 -5.42
N THR A 75 -7.24 -4.52 -6.49
CA THR A 75 -6.88 -3.40 -7.35
C THR A 75 -7.82 -3.36 -8.55
N GLY A 76 -8.46 -2.21 -8.76
CA GLY A 76 -9.36 -2.02 -9.88
C GLY A 76 -8.64 -1.55 -11.13
N GLU A 77 -9.40 -1.42 -12.21
CA GLU A 77 -8.87 -0.91 -13.46
C GLU A 77 -8.42 0.54 -13.28
N GLY A 78 -7.25 0.86 -13.79
CA GLY A 78 -6.69 2.20 -13.68
C GLY A 78 -6.10 2.51 -12.31
N GLU A 79 -6.06 1.53 -11.41
CA GLU A 79 -5.45 1.69 -10.10
C GLU A 79 -4.11 0.99 -10.04
N PHE A 80 -3.31 1.31 -9.01
CA PHE A 80 -1.95 0.79 -8.86
C PHE A 80 -1.84 -0.05 -7.60
N PRO A 81 -1.39 -1.32 -7.71
CA PRO A 81 -1.24 -2.18 -6.53
C PRO A 81 0.09 -1.94 -5.83
N ALA A 82 0.06 -1.98 -4.50
CA ALA A 82 1.26 -1.95 -3.68
C ALA A 82 1.08 -2.85 -2.47
N LEU A 83 2.05 -3.74 -2.26
CA LEU A 83 2.09 -4.60 -1.09
C LEU A 83 3.17 -4.05 -0.15
N ILE A 84 2.73 -3.49 0.97
CA ILE A 84 3.63 -2.93 1.98
C ILE A 84 3.79 -3.99 3.06
N TYR A 85 5.02 -4.45 3.28
CA TYR A 85 5.25 -5.58 4.16
C TYR A 85 6.44 -5.38 5.08
N LYS A 86 6.39 -6.01 6.25
CA LYS A 86 7.47 -5.98 7.22
C LYS A 86 7.54 -7.30 7.97
N PHE A 87 8.75 -7.86 8.04
CA PHE A 87 9.06 -9.01 8.87
C PHE A 87 9.85 -8.55 10.09
N ASN A 88 9.93 -9.41 11.11
CA ASN A 88 10.70 -9.10 12.31
C ASN A 88 12.15 -8.77 11.96
N ARG A 89 12.69 -7.71 12.54
CA ARG A 89 14.07 -7.26 12.36
C ARG A 89 14.44 -6.91 10.92
N ARG A 90 13.43 -6.69 10.08
CA ARG A 90 13.62 -6.30 8.69
C ARG A 90 12.99 -4.94 8.44
N PRO A 91 13.49 -4.18 7.47
CA PRO A 91 12.87 -2.89 7.14
C PRO A 91 11.54 -3.06 6.43
N ILE A 92 10.76 -2.00 6.42
CA ILE A 92 9.53 -1.94 5.64
C ILE A 92 9.91 -1.91 4.17
N LYS A 93 9.29 -2.77 3.37
CA LYS A 93 9.48 -2.81 1.93
C LYS A 93 8.14 -2.73 1.22
N VAL A 94 8.18 -2.39 -0.06
CA VAL A 94 6.98 -2.24 -0.88
C VAL A 94 7.20 -2.96 -2.21
N ARG A 95 6.27 -3.83 -2.56
CA ARG A 95 6.25 -4.47 -3.88
C ARG A 95 5.22 -3.79 -4.76
N ILE A 96 5.63 -3.42 -5.96
CA ILE A 96 4.75 -2.79 -6.95
C ILE A 96 4.90 -3.51 -8.29
N LEU A 97 3.98 -3.23 -9.21
CA LEU A 97 4.13 -3.68 -10.58
C LEU A 97 5.15 -2.78 -11.30
N ALA A 98 6.06 -3.38 -12.03
CA ALA A 98 7.01 -2.61 -12.84
C ALA A 98 6.27 -1.72 -13.84
N ALA A 99 5.15 -2.19 -14.37
CA ALA A 99 4.34 -1.44 -15.34
C ALA A 99 3.83 -0.10 -14.78
N THR A 100 3.67 0.01 -13.46
CA THR A 100 3.25 1.27 -12.85
C THR A 100 4.25 2.39 -13.12
N LEU A 101 5.53 2.06 -13.15
CA LEU A 101 6.60 3.03 -13.41
C LEU A 101 7.03 3.04 -14.88
N ILE A 102 6.89 1.91 -15.54
CA ILE A 102 7.33 1.72 -16.93
C ILE A 102 6.13 1.23 -17.72
N PRO A 103 5.29 2.16 -18.24
CA PRO A 103 4.05 1.76 -18.93
C PRO A 103 4.26 0.84 -20.13
N GLU A 104 5.45 0.83 -20.71
CA GLU A 104 5.78 -0.05 -21.82
C GLU A 104 5.75 -1.52 -21.41
N LEU A 105 5.75 -1.80 -20.10
CA LEU A 105 5.69 -3.16 -19.56
C LEU A 105 4.27 -3.56 -19.16
N ASP A 106 3.24 -2.95 -19.73
CA ASP A 106 1.85 -3.17 -19.36
C ASP A 106 1.40 -4.62 -19.55
N PHE A 107 2.07 -5.36 -20.44
CA PHE A 107 1.80 -6.78 -20.69
C PHE A 107 2.46 -7.70 -19.65
N SER A 108 3.34 -7.17 -18.82
CA SER A 108 4.20 -7.95 -17.93
C SER A 108 3.65 -8.00 -16.51
N SER A 109 3.82 -9.15 -15.87
CA SER A 109 3.52 -9.30 -14.44
C SER A 109 4.75 -9.04 -13.57
N MET A 110 5.82 -8.50 -14.14
CA MET A 110 7.06 -8.19 -13.42
C MET A 110 6.80 -7.28 -12.22
N THR A 111 7.41 -7.59 -11.10
CA THR A 111 7.31 -6.78 -9.90
C THR A 111 8.66 -6.19 -9.52
N ILE A 112 8.62 -5.12 -8.74
CA ILE A 112 9.79 -4.47 -8.19
C ILE A 112 9.59 -4.33 -6.70
N ASP A 113 10.56 -4.76 -5.90
CA ASP A 113 10.53 -4.57 -4.46
C ASP A 113 11.43 -3.39 -4.10
N LEU A 114 10.85 -2.42 -3.38
CA LEU A 114 11.51 -1.17 -3.02
C LEU A 114 11.63 -1.05 -1.50
N MET A 115 12.64 -0.33 -1.05
CA MET A 115 12.67 0.13 0.33
C MET A 115 11.56 1.17 0.52
N TRP A 116 11.04 1.26 1.74
CA TRP A 116 9.97 2.21 2.04
C TRP A 116 10.35 3.65 1.62
N GLU A 117 11.57 4.06 1.92
CA GLU A 117 12.02 5.42 1.62
C GLU A 117 11.99 5.71 0.13
N ASP A 118 12.33 4.70 -0.68
CA ASP A 118 12.32 4.85 -2.14
C ASP A 118 10.91 4.94 -2.66
N PHE A 119 9.99 4.17 -2.08
CA PHE A 119 8.58 4.24 -2.47
C PHE A 119 8.00 5.63 -2.19
N VAL A 120 8.31 6.19 -1.03
CA VAL A 120 7.86 7.55 -0.67
C VAL A 120 8.39 8.58 -1.66
N GLU A 121 9.66 8.46 -2.06
CA GLU A 121 10.24 9.34 -3.06
C GLU A 121 9.51 9.25 -4.39
N ILE A 122 9.20 8.04 -4.81
CA ILE A 122 8.44 7.81 -6.06
C ILE A 122 7.08 8.47 -5.98
N LEU A 123 6.37 8.31 -4.86
CA LEU A 123 5.07 8.96 -4.68
C LEU A 123 5.20 10.47 -4.78
N ARG A 124 6.20 11.03 -4.11
CA ARG A 124 6.38 12.48 -4.05
C ARG A 124 6.66 13.07 -5.44
N TYR A 125 7.52 12.43 -6.22
CA TYR A 125 7.98 13.01 -7.47
C TYR A 125 7.20 12.58 -8.70
N LEU A 126 6.59 11.40 -8.69
CA LEU A 126 5.90 10.89 -9.87
C LEU A 126 4.38 10.82 -9.72
N PHE A 127 3.86 10.91 -8.50
CA PHE A 127 2.44 10.69 -8.25
C PHE A 127 1.79 11.86 -7.51
N GLN A 128 2.18 13.08 -7.86
CA GLN A 128 1.58 14.28 -7.27
C GLN A 128 0.08 14.35 -7.50
N VAL A 129 -0.38 13.87 -8.64
CA VAL A 129 -1.82 13.85 -8.96
C VAL A 129 -2.57 13.03 -7.93
N ASP A 130 -2.00 11.90 -7.52
CA ASP A 130 -2.63 11.02 -6.54
C ASP A 130 -2.65 11.66 -5.15
N ILE A 131 -1.60 12.38 -4.80
CA ILE A 131 -1.53 13.11 -3.54
C ILE A 131 -2.59 14.19 -3.52
N GLU A 132 -2.69 14.97 -4.59
CA GLU A 132 -3.68 16.04 -4.72
C GLU A 132 -5.10 15.50 -4.70
N GLN A 133 -5.33 14.37 -5.38
CA GLN A 133 -6.63 13.71 -5.39
C GLN A 133 -7.03 13.28 -3.98
N HIS A 134 -6.08 12.72 -3.23
CA HIS A 134 -6.32 12.31 -1.86
C HIS A 134 -6.72 13.51 -1.00
N GLU A 135 -5.96 14.61 -1.11
CA GLU A 135 -6.22 15.80 -0.31
C GLU A 135 -7.59 16.40 -0.63
N SER A 136 -7.98 16.43 -1.90
CA SER A 136 -9.25 17.04 -2.29
C SER A 136 -10.45 16.12 -2.07
N SER A 137 -10.25 14.81 -1.90
CA SER A 137 -11.36 13.88 -1.68
C SER A 137 -12.08 14.09 -0.34
N PHE A 138 -11.47 14.86 0.56
CA PHE A 138 -12.06 15.18 1.87
C PHE A 138 -12.75 16.54 1.87
N GLN A 139 -12.75 17.25 0.76
CA GLN A 139 -13.42 18.54 0.64
C GLN A 139 -14.88 18.31 0.31
N VAL A 140 -15.74 19.08 0.95
CA VAL A 140 -17.19 19.00 0.75
C VAL A 140 -17.63 20.05 -0.24
#